data_9a95c08613ca7bf0d3182c1bf69933a9
#
_entry.id   9a95c08613ca7bf0d3182c1bf69933a9
#
_cell.length_a   1.000
_cell.length_b   1.000
_cell.length_c   1.000
_cell.angle_alpha   90.00
_cell.angle_beta   90.00
_cell.angle_gamma   90.00
#
_symmetry.space_group_name_H-M   'P 1'
#
loop_
_entity.id
_entity.type
_entity.pdbx_description
1 polymer ?
#
loop_
_entity_poly.entity_id
_entity_poly.type
_entity_poly.pdbx_seq_one_letter_code
_entity_poly.pdbx_strand_id
1 'polypeptide(L)'
;MRPIPSLVALILSATLAHAAEKSLFNGKDLTGWKGQPEFWSVKDGAITGQTTAAVPAKENTFLIWQDGEPADFELTCKFKLTDADGKSDGFGNSGIQYRSKVVKPEYSVVAGYQADMECGKTYCGILYEEKGRGILAQRGQKVVIKEGNKIEVTGEVGKSDAIQAAIKPADWNVYKIVAKGGHLQQFINGLQTVDVTDESSVGAKKGVIALQLHAGAPMTVQFKDFVLKTD
;
A
#
# COMPACT_ATOMS: atom_id res chain seq x y z
N MET A 1 -18.65 -9.81 69.54
CA MET A 1 -18.00 -10.29 68.32
C MET A 1 -18.61 -9.53 67.14
N ARG A 2 -17.84 -8.69 66.49
CA ARG A 2 -18.29 -7.93 65.28
C ARG A 2 -17.83 -8.73 64.06
N PRO A 3 -18.65 -8.90 63.00
CA PRO A 3 -18.25 -9.58 61.79
C PRO A 3 -17.31 -8.69 60.98
N ILE A 4 -16.25 -9.28 60.47
CA ILE A 4 -15.25 -8.69 59.56
C ILE A 4 -15.86 -8.77 58.12
N PRO A 5 -15.95 -7.68 57.38
CA PRO A 5 -16.41 -7.76 55.99
C PRO A 5 -15.32 -8.38 55.07
N SER A 6 -15.67 -9.47 54.38
CA SER A 6 -14.83 -10.05 53.36
C SER A 6 -14.79 -9.14 52.11
N LEU A 7 -13.60 -8.65 51.82
CA LEU A 7 -13.33 -7.89 50.60
C LEU A 7 -13.21 -8.87 49.42
N VAL A 8 -14.22 -8.90 48.55
CA VAL A 8 -14.14 -9.64 47.27
C VAL A 8 -13.38 -8.81 46.27
N ALA A 9 -12.15 -9.18 45.98
CA ALA A 9 -11.36 -8.54 44.93
C ALA A 9 -11.87 -9.01 43.55
N LEU A 10 -12.45 -8.10 42.79
CA LEU A 10 -12.86 -8.32 41.40
C LEU A 10 -11.60 -8.26 40.51
N ILE A 11 -11.10 -9.41 40.07
CA ILE A 11 -10.00 -9.47 39.10
C ILE A 11 -10.58 -9.18 37.71
N LEU A 12 -10.34 -7.97 37.21
CA LEU A 12 -10.65 -7.57 35.86
C LEU A 12 -9.60 -8.19 34.92
N SER A 13 -9.92 -9.28 34.27
CA SER A 13 -9.08 -9.88 33.23
C SER A 13 -9.16 -9.01 31.98
N ALA A 14 -8.16 -8.17 31.74
CA ALA A 14 -8.00 -7.47 30.46
C ALA A 14 -7.60 -8.51 29.40
N THR A 15 -8.53 -8.91 28.54
CA THR A 15 -8.21 -9.66 27.33
C THR A 15 -7.47 -8.72 26.38
N LEU A 16 -6.17 -8.92 26.21
CA LEU A 16 -5.42 -8.32 25.14
C LEU A 16 -6.01 -8.82 23.82
N ALA A 17 -6.74 -7.96 23.11
CA ALA A 17 -7.15 -8.24 21.74
C ALA A 17 -5.87 -8.44 20.92
N HIS A 18 -5.63 -9.67 20.47
CA HIS A 18 -4.55 -9.98 19.55
C HIS A 18 -4.99 -9.48 18.18
N ALA A 19 -4.24 -8.54 17.59
CA ALA A 19 -4.47 -8.12 16.21
C ALA A 19 -4.45 -9.34 15.29
N ALA A 20 -5.50 -9.53 14.51
CA ALA A 20 -5.60 -10.68 13.60
C ALA A 20 -4.60 -10.49 12.45
N GLU A 21 -3.68 -11.43 12.30
CA GLU A 21 -2.76 -11.46 11.16
C GLU A 21 -3.33 -12.35 10.05
N LYS A 22 -3.35 -11.85 8.82
CA LYS A 22 -3.81 -12.58 7.63
C LYS A 22 -2.79 -12.45 6.51
N SER A 23 -2.40 -13.60 5.92
CA SER A 23 -1.71 -13.59 4.63
C SER A 23 -2.70 -13.32 3.51
N LEU A 24 -2.43 -12.37 2.63
CA LEU A 24 -3.31 -12.05 1.50
C LEU A 24 -3.00 -12.88 0.25
N PHE A 25 -1.92 -13.66 0.25
CA PHE A 25 -1.48 -14.45 -0.88
C PHE A 25 -1.01 -15.84 -0.42
N ASN A 26 -1.47 -16.88 -1.12
CA ASN A 26 -1.17 -18.26 -0.80
C ASN A 26 0.15 -18.80 -1.38
N GLY A 27 0.86 -17.97 -2.17
CA GLY A 27 2.13 -18.34 -2.82
C GLY A 27 1.99 -19.23 -4.06
N LYS A 28 0.78 -19.57 -4.49
CA LYS A 28 0.53 -20.57 -5.54
C LYS A 28 -0.28 -20.04 -6.73
N ASP A 29 -1.38 -19.34 -6.45
CA ASP A 29 -2.31 -18.86 -7.46
C ASP A 29 -2.97 -17.54 -7.00
N LEU A 30 -3.80 -16.95 -7.86
CA LEU A 30 -4.48 -15.69 -7.61
C LEU A 30 -5.82 -15.85 -6.87
N THR A 31 -6.06 -16.96 -6.19
CA THR A 31 -7.25 -17.13 -5.35
C THR A 31 -7.36 -15.99 -4.33
N GLY A 32 -8.53 -15.36 -4.25
CA GLY A 32 -8.75 -14.16 -3.40
C GLY A 32 -8.35 -12.84 -4.07
N TRP A 33 -7.91 -12.87 -5.31
CA TRP A 33 -7.57 -11.68 -6.10
C TRP A 33 -8.33 -11.65 -7.42
N LYS A 34 -8.68 -10.46 -7.90
CA LYS A 34 -9.39 -10.24 -9.18
C LYS A 34 -8.70 -9.12 -9.97
N GLY A 35 -8.37 -9.42 -11.22
CA GLY A 35 -7.78 -8.49 -12.18
C GLY A 35 -7.91 -9.04 -13.59
N GLN A 36 -7.36 -8.35 -14.58
CA GLN A 36 -7.38 -8.79 -15.97
C GLN A 36 -6.34 -9.91 -16.16
N PRO A 37 -6.75 -11.13 -16.62
CA PRO A 37 -5.89 -12.31 -16.62
C PRO A 37 -4.72 -12.21 -17.61
N GLU A 38 -4.81 -11.36 -18.64
CA GLU A 38 -3.72 -11.11 -19.58
C GLU A 38 -2.52 -10.41 -18.95
N PHE A 39 -2.69 -9.73 -17.82
CA PHE A 39 -1.64 -8.98 -17.14
C PHE A 39 -1.09 -9.67 -15.89
N TRP A 40 -1.93 -10.49 -15.22
CA TRP A 40 -1.60 -11.00 -13.90
C TRP A 40 -1.41 -12.52 -13.88
N SER A 41 -0.36 -12.97 -13.25
CA SER A 41 -0.01 -14.37 -13.07
C SER A 41 0.74 -14.60 -11.76
N VAL A 42 1.05 -15.86 -11.47
CA VAL A 42 2.01 -16.20 -10.40
C VAL A 42 3.26 -16.78 -11.04
N LYS A 43 4.43 -16.22 -10.72
CA LYS A 43 5.74 -16.70 -11.17
C LYS A 43 6.69 -16.76 -9.97
N ASP A 44 7.36 -17.86 -9.78
CA ASP A 44 8.35 -18.08 -8.70
C ASP A 44 7.81 -17.75 -7.31
N GLY A 45 6.54 -18.13 -7.03
CA GLY A 45 5.89 -17.88 -5.75
C GLY A 45 5.55 -16.40 -5.48
N ALA A 46 5.50 -15.58 -6.53
CA ALA A 46 5.14 -14.16 -6.44
C ALA A 46 3.99 -13.81 -7.40
N ILE A 47 3.04 -12.99 -6.94
CA ILE A 47 2.10 -12.29 -7.82
C ILE A 47 2.92 -11.47 -8.81
N THR A 48 2.69 -11.65 -10.09
CA THR A 48 3.43 -10.98 -11.16
C THR A 48 2.48 -10.25 -12.08
N GLY A 49 2.60 -8.93 -12.13
CA GLY A 49 1.98 -8.06 -13.13
C GLY A 49 2.98 -7.74 -14.23
N GLN A 50 2.57 -7.87 -15.48
CA GLN A 50 3.48 -7.66 -16.61
C GLN A 50 2.75 -7.02 -17.78
N THR A 51 3.36 -6.00 -18.38
CA THR A 51 3.02 -5.49 -19.71
C THR A 51 4.15 -5.81 -20.68
N THR A 52 3.82 -5.94 -21.96
CA THR A 52 4.77 -6.17 -23.03
C THR A 52 4.41 -5.27 -24.22
N ALA A 53 5.29 -5.15 -25.20
CA ALA A 53 4.97 -4.44 -26.44
C ALA A 53 3.76 -5.05 -27.18
N ALA A 54 3.57 -6.38 -27.06
CA ALA A 54 2.42 -7.09 -27.67
C ALA A 54 1.14 -6.99 -26.82
N VAL A 55 1.27 -6.81 -25.51
CA VAL A 55 0.14 -6.72 -24.55
C VAL A 55 0.34 -5.48 -23.68
N PRO A 56 0.13 -4.27 -24.23
CA PRO A 56 0.23 -3.03 -23.46
C PRO A 56 -1.03 -2.79 -22.64
N ALA A 57 -0.89 -2.25 -21.44
CA ALA A 57 -2.01 -1.71 -20.71
C ALA A 57 -2.39 -0.33 -21.28
N LYS A 58 -3.67 -0.15 -21.66
CA LYS A 58 -4.19 1.11 -22.23
C LYS A 58 -4.42 2.19 -21.18
N GLU A 59 -4.72 1.78 -19.97
CA GLU A 59 -4.85 2.63 -18.77
C GLU A 59 -4.32 1.82 -17.56
N ASN A 60 -4.10 2.49 -16.43
CA ASN A 60 -3.72 1.81 -15.20
C ASN A 60 -4.78 0.76 -14.85
N THR A 61 -4.32 -0.47 -14.63
CA THR A 61 -5.15 -1.61 -14.24
C THR A 61 -4.64 -2.22 -12.95
N PHE A 62 -5.51 -2.91 -12.23
CA PHE A 62 -5.20 -3.33 -10.87
C PHE A 62 -5.58 -4.80 -10.64
N LEU A 63 -4.80 -5.46 -9.79
CA LEU A 63 -5.19 -6.72 -9.17
C LEU A 63 -5.78 -6.40 -7.80
N ILE A 64 -7.09 -6.66 -7.62
CA ILE A 64 -7.89 -6.23 -6.48
C ILE A 64 -8.09 -7.39 -5.53
N TRP A 65 -7.67 -7.24 -4.27
CA TRP A 65 -7.97 -8.21 -3.22
C TRP A 65 -9.46 -8.21 -2.89
N GLN A 66 -10.07 -9.43 -2.79
CA GLN A 66 -11.52 -9.61 -2.73
C GLN A 66 -12.06 -9.88 -1.31
N ASP A 67 -11.19 -10.19 -0.34
CA ASP A 67 -11.65 -10.70 0.96
C ASP A 67 -11.81 -9.60 2.02
N GLY A 68 -12.06 -8.35 1.60
CA GLY A 68 -12.44 -7.28 2.53
C GLY A 68 -12.00 -5.88 2.15
N GLU A 69 -12.44 -4.93 2.96
CA GLU A 69 -12.16 -3.50 2.85
C GLU A 69 -11.64 -2.99 4.21
N PRO A 70 -10.37 -3.19 4.53
CA PRO A 70 -9.85 -2.80 5.84
C PRO A 70 -9.92 -1.29 6.05
N ALA A 71 -10.32 -0.89 7.27
CA ALA A 71 -10.32 0.48 7.72
C ALA A 71 -8.97 0.84 8.36
N ASP A 72 -8.74 0.36 9.57
CA ASP A 72 -7.48 0.52 10.28
C ASP A 72 -6.65 -0.76 10.15
N PHE A 73 -5.40 -0.60 9.72
CA PHE A 73 -4.56 -1.76 9.43
C PHE A 73 -3.07 -1.41 9.39
N GLU A 74 -2.25 -2.45 9.48
CA GLU A 74 -0.87 -2.49 9.04
C GLU A 74 -0.75 -3.54 7.92
N LEU A 75 -0.23 -3.14 6.76
CA LEU A 75 0.06 -4.03 5.63
C LEU A 75 1.55 -4.04 5.38
N THR A 76 2.14 -5.22 5.30
CA THR A 76 3.53 -5.41 4.88
C THR A 76 3.56 -6.36 3.69
N CYS A 77 4.39 -6.08 2.69
CA CYS A 77 4.71 -7.01 1.62
C CYS A 77 6.11 -6.75 1.06
N LYS A 78 6.59 -7.67 0.25
CA LYS A 78 7.77 -7.46 -0.59
C LYS A 78 7.35 -7.12 -2.01
N PHE A 79 8.04 -6.18 -2.64
CA PHE A 79 7.89 -5.86 -4.05
C PHE A 79 9.23 -5.86 -4.78
N LYS A 80 9.20 -6.16 -6.06
CA LYS A 80 10.30 -6.00 -6.99
C LYS A 80 9.75 -5.45 -8.31
N LEU A 81 10.37 -4.39 -8.83
CA LEU A 81 9.93 -3.69 -10.02
C LEU A 81 11.08 -3.59 -11.02
N THR A 82 10.80 -3.90 -12.27
CA THR A 82 11.77 -3.82 -13.37
C THR A 82 11.12 -3.30 -14.64
N ASP A 83 11.91 -2.69 -15.48
CA ASP A 83 11.60 -2.39 -16.87
C ASP A 83 11.60 -3.69 -17.72
N ALA A 84 11.29 -3.55 -19.00
CA ALA A 84 11.24 -4.69 -19.93
C ALA A 84 12.56 -5.46 -20.07
N ASP A 85 13.69 -4.79 -19.88
CA ASP A 85 15.03 -5.39 -19.97
C ASP A 85 15.51 -6.01 -18.64
N GLY A 86 14.64 -6.01 -17.62
CA GLY A 86 14.96 -6.56 -16.31
C GLY A 86 15.75 -5.62 -15.40
N LYS A 87 16.02 -4.38 -15.83
CA LYS A 87 16.65 -3.34 -15.00
C LYS A 87 15.61 -2.50 -14.27
N SER A 88 16.07 -1.50 -13.55
CA SER A 88 15.23 -0.55 -12.82
C SER A 88 15.83 0.85 -12.95
N ASP A 89 15.88 1.34 -14.19
CA ASP A 89 16.46 2.65 -14.54
C ASP A 89 15.60 3.42 -15.56
N GLY A 90 14.40 2.93 -15.89
CA GLY A 90 13.50 3.49 -16.88
C GLY A 90 12.13 3.90 -16.31
N PHE A 91 11.05 3.43 -16.95
CA PHE A 91 9.68 3.91 -16.73
C PHE A 91 8.77 2.95 -15.96
N GLY A 92 9.29 1.81 -15.47
CA GLY A 92 8.47 0.90 -14.67
C GLY A 92 7.86 1.65 -13.48
N ASN A 93 6.52 1.60 -13.37
CA ASN A 93 5.77 2.25 -12.29
C ASN A 93 4.66 1.32 -11.80
N SER A 94 4.45 1.31 -10.50
CA SER A 94 3.45 0.50 -9.82
C SER A 94 3.08 1.13 -8.48
N GLY A 95 2.22 0.47 -7.72
CA GLY A 95 1.84 0.93 -6.39
C GLY A 95 0.95 -0.06 -5.67
N ILE A 96 0.85 0.13 -4.36
CA ILE A 96 -0.13 -0.56 -3.53
C ILE A 96 -1.24 0.41 -3.21
N GLN A 97 -2.42 0.15 -3.78
CA GLN A 97 -3.64 0.88 -3.47
C GLN A 97 -4.20 0.42 -2.15
N TYR A 98 -4.70 1.35 -1.36
CA TYR A 98 -5.37 1.05 -0.09
C TYR A 98 -6.49 2.05 0.20
N ARG A 99 -7.48 1.60 0.96
CA ARG A 99 -8.72 2.36 1.20
C ARG A 99 -9.32 2.91 -0.10
N SER A 100 -9.15 2.15 -1.18
CA SER A 100 -9.58 2.54 -2.52
C SER A 100 -10.97 2.00 -2.82
N LYS A 101 -11.61 2.56 -3.85
CA LYS A 101 -12.88 2.10 -4.39
C LYS A 101 -12.74 1.67 -5.84
N VAL A 102 -13.47 0.63 -6.25
CA VAL A 102 -13.54 0.22 -7.65
C VAL A 102 -14.39 1.22 -8.42
N VAL A 103 -13.85 1.79 -9.50
CA VAL A 103 -14.53 2.82 -10.31
C VAL A 103 -14.86 2.36 -11.72
N LYS A 104 -14.11 1.37 -12.27
CA LYS A 104 -14.41 0.69 -13.54
C LYS A 104 -14.16 -0.81 -13.37
N PRO A 105 -15.16 -1.58 -12.92
CA PRO A 105 -14.99 -3.01 -12.62
C PRO A 105 -14.56 -3.85 -13.82
N GLU A 106 -15.02 -3.48 -15.04
CA GLU A 106 -14.73 -4.17 -16.30
C GLU A 106 -13.25 -4.06 -16.72
N TYR A 107 -12.54 -3.04 -16.26
CA TYR A 107 -11.10 -2.83 -16.50
C TYR A 107 -10.26 -2.97 -15.23
N SER A 108 -10.88 -3.39 -14.12
CA SER A 108 -10.22 -3.49 -12.82
C SER A 108 -9.54 -2.18 -12.39
N VAL A 109 -10.22 -1.02 -12.57
CA VAL A 109 -9.69 0.30 -12.22
C VAL A 109 -10.21 0.72 -10.86
N VAL A 110 -9.29 1.23 -10.02
CA VAL A 110 -9.60 1.75 -8.69
C VAL A 110 -9.23 3.23 -8.55
N ALA A 111 -9.78 3.89 -7.54
CA ALA A 111 -9.45 5.24 -7.13
C ALA A 111 -9.23 5.28 -5.61
N GLY A 112 -8.21 5.98 -5.13
CA GLY A 112 -7.89 6.10 -3.71
C GLY A 112 -6.40 6.23 -3.44
N TYR A 113 -5.98 6.08 -2.17
CA TYR A 113 -4.60 6.23 -1.78
C TYR A 113 -3.70 5.14 -2.38
N GLN A 114 -2.50 5.56 -2.80
CA GLN A 114 -1.47 4.69 -3.37
C GLN A 114 -0.13 4.90 -2.68
N ALA A 115 0.43 3.82 -2.19
CA ALA A 115 1.82 3.74 -1.81
C ALA A 115 2.63 3.47 -3.08
N ASP A 116 3.25 4.52 -3.62
CA ASP A 116 3.82 4.55 -4.97
C ASP A 116 5.20 3.91 -5.04
N MET A 117 5.52 3.33 -6.19
CA MET A 117 6.83 2.76 -6.49
C MET A 117 7.15 2.90 -7.98
N GLU A 118 8.41 3.21 -8.30
CA GLU A 118 8.88 3.33 -9.67
C GLU A 118 10.32 2.84 -9.81
N CYS A 119 10.75 2.58 -11.05
CA CYS A 119 12.13 2.30 -11.38
C CYS A 119 13.03 3.54 -11.34
N GLY A 120 12.45 4.75 -11.41
CA GLY A 120 13.14 6.03 -11.35
C GLY A 120 13.49 6.48 -9.93
N LYS A 121 13.69 7.79 -9.77
CA LYS A 121 14.10 8.40 -8.50
C LYS A 121 13.11 9.41 -7.94
N THR A 122 11.95 9.57 -8.58
CA THR A 122 11.00 10.65 -8.28
C THR A 122 9.86 10.19 -7.40
N TYR A 123 9.14 9.13 -7.81
CA TYR A 123 7.85 8.78 -7.21
C TYR A 123 7.91 7.64 -6.19
N CYS A 124 8.99 6.85 -6.16
CA CYS A 124 9.07 5.75 -5.19
C CYS A 124 8.99 6.25 -3.75
N GLY A 125 7.99 5.78 -3.00
CA GLY A 125 7.77 6.15 -1.60
C GLY A 125 7.01 7.45 -1.36
N ILE A 126 6.35 8.02 -2.37
CA ILE A 126 5.37 9.11 -2.20
C ILE A 126 4.00 8.55 -1.79
N LEU A 127 3.14 9.41 -1.24
CA LEU A 127 1.71 9.14 -1.16
C LEU A 127 1.00 9.83 -2.32
N TYR A 128 0.38 9.03 -3.18
CA TYR A 128 -0.43 9.47 -4.31
C TYR A 128 -1.91 9.12 -4.08
N GLU A 129 -2.82 9.82 -4.72
CA GLU A 129 -4.23 9.44 -4.77
C GLU A 129 -4.67 9.23 -6.22
N GLU A 130 -4.79 7.96 -6.62
CA GLU A 130 -5.17 7.53 -7.97
C GLU A 130 -6.58 8.02 -8.29
N LYS A 131 -6.74 8.67 -9.47
CA LYS A 131 -8.00 9.29 -9.94
C LYS A 131 -8.65 10.21 -8.91
N GLY A 132 -7.81 10.84 -8.07
CA GLY A 132 -8.23 11.76 -7.02
C GLY A 132 -7.39 13.03 -7.01
N ARG A 133 -6.83 13.35 -5.86
CA ARG A 133 -6.10 14.61 -5.59
C ARG A 133 -4.65 14.64 -6.09
N GLY A 134 -4.14 13.51 -6.65
CA GLY A 134 -2.76 13.42 -7.13
C GLY A 134 -1.76 13.21 -5.99
N ILE A 135 -0.60 13.88 -6.05
CA ILE A 135 0.45 13.75 -5.03
C ILE A 135 0.01 14.44 -3.74
N LEU A 136 -0.12 13.66 -2.66
CA LEU A 136 -0.51 14.15 -1.33
C LEU A 136 0.69 14.40 -0.43
N ALA A 137 1.78 13.64 -0.59
CA ALA A 137 3.04 13.87 0.09
C ALA A 137 4.22 13.38 -0.75
N GLN A 138 5.28 14.17 -0.83
CA GLN A 138 6.55 13.77 -1.42
C GLN A 138 7.33 12.89 -0.43
N ARG A 139 8.23 12.05 -0.95
CA ARG A 139 9.14 11.25 -0.14
C ARG A 139 9.95 12.10 0.84
N GLY A 140 9.92 11.73 2.10
CA GLY A 140 10.59 12.42 3.20
C GLY A 140 9.69 13.42 3.94
N GLN A 141 8.46 13.68 3.47
CA GLN A 141 7.61 14.70 4.06
C GLN A 141 6.71 14.17 5.19
N LYS A 142 6.49 15.05 6.18
CA LYS A 142 5.37 14.99 7.10
C LYS A 142 4.34 16.05 6.70
N VAL A 143 3.08 15.64 6.53
CA VAL A 143 2.02 16.46 5.90
C VAL A 143 0.73 16.39 6.71
N VAL A 144 0.01 17.51 6.76
CA VAL A 144 -1.41 17.57 7.16
C VAL A 144 -2.23 18.06 5.98
N ILE A 145 -3.29 17.30 5.64
CA ILE A 145 -4.23 17.67 4.59
C ILE A 145 -5.51 18.19 5.23
N LYS A 146 -5.85 19.44 4.94
CA LYS A 146 -7.05 20.12 5.44
C LYS A 146 -8.18 20.06 4.40
N GLU A 147 -9.37 20.52 4.79
CA GLU A 147 -10.48 20.70 3.86
C GLU A 147 -10.08 21.51 2.62
N GLY A 148 -10.75 21.22 1.49
CA GLY A 148 -10.45 21.84 0.20
C GLY A 148 -9.11 21.40 -0.40
N ASN A 149 -8.58 20.25 0.02
CA ASN A 149 -7.30 19.69 -0.46
C ASN A 149 -6.10 20.61 -0.17
N LYS A 150 -6.14 21.36 0.92
CA LYS A 150 -5.00 22.19 1.35
C LYS A 150 -3.94 21.29 1.98
N ILE A 151 -2.82 21.11 1.29
CA ILE A 151 -1.67 20.31 1.73
C ILE A 151 -0.68 21.21 2.48
N GLU A 152 -0.43 20.90 3.75
CA GLU A 152 0.50 21.62 4.61
C GLU A 152 1.68 20.72 4.99
N VAL A 153 2.89 21.03 4.51
CA VAL A 153 4.11 20.32 4.94
C VAL A 153 4.48 20.82 6.33
N THR A 154 4.40 19.94 7.33
CA THR A 154 4.61 20.26 8.74
C THR A 154 5.97 19.81 9.26
N GLY A 155 6.73 19.06 8.45
CA GLY A 155 8.05 18.57 8.84
C GLY A 155 8.61 17.54 7.86
N GLU A 156 9.66 16.87 8.29
CA GLU A 156 10.32 15.79 7.55
C GLU A 156 10.33 14.51 8.40
N VAL A 157 10.23 13.35 7.73
CA VAL A 157 10.44 12.02 8.34
C VAL A 157 11.84 11.49 8.04
N GLY A 158 12.53 12.10 7.09
CA GLY A 158 13.87 11.78 6.67
C GLY A 158 14.27 12.54 5.41
N LYS A 159 15.55 12.50 5.05
CA LYS A 159 16.01 13.11 3.80
C LYS A 159 15.64 12.23 2.62
N SER A 160 14.98 12.81 1.62
CA SER A 160 14.50 12.11 0.42
C SER A 160 15.60 11.27 -0.25
N ASP A 161 16.81 11.82 -0.41
CA ASP A 161 17.92 11.11 -1.05
C ASP A 161 18.42 9.92 -0.22
N ALA A 162 18.42 10.03 1.12
CA ALA A 162 18.80 8.92 1.99
C ALA A 162 17.78 7.78 1.93
N ILE A 163 16.48 8.12 1.86
CA ILE A 163 15.41 7.13 1.68
C ILE A 163 15.55 6.48 0.29
N GLN A 164 15.77 7.26 -0.77
CA GLN A 164 16.00 6.74 -2.13
C GLN A 164 17.20 5.78 -2.19
N ALA A 165 18.30 6.12 -1.53
CA ALA A 165 19.50 5.29 -1.51
C ALA A 165 19.29 3.92 -0.83
N ALA A 166 18.29 3.79 0.02
CA ALA A 166 17.93 2.50 0.65
C ALA A 166 17.04 1.60 -0.21
N ILE A 167 16.50 2.12 -1.32
CA ILE A 167 15.70 1.34 -2.27
C ILE A 167 16.66 0.53 -3.15
N LYS A 168 16.39 -0.77 -3.27
CA LYS A 168 17.19 -1.71 -4.04
C LYS A 168 16.63 -1.84 -5.46
N PRO A 169 17.29 -1.26 -6.48
CA PRO A 169 16.82 -1.35 -7.86
C PRO A 169 16.76 -2.81 -8.35
N ALA A 170 15.70 -3.19 -9.05
CA ALA A 170 15.48 -4.53 -9.61
C ALA A 170 15.63 -5.70 -8.61
N ASP A 171 15.51 -5.41 -7.31
CA ASP A 171 15.60 -6.40 -6.23
C ASP A 171 14.40 -6.27 -5.27
N TRP A 172 14.29 -7.22 -4.34
CA TRP A 172 13.21 -7.24 -3.36
C TRP A 172 13.36 -6.13 -2.31
N ASN A 173 12.34 -5.30 -2.22
CA ASN A 173 12.15 -4.28 -1.20
C ASN A 173 10.96 -4.64 -0.32
N VAL A 174 10.99 -4.24 0.95
CA VAL A 174 9.85 -4.37 1.86
C VAL A 174 9.08 -3.06 1.87
N TYR A 175 7.81 -3.09 1.50
CA TYR A 175 6.88 -1.98 1.72
C TYR A 175 6.02 -2.25 2.94
N LYS A 176 5.88 -1.26 3.83
CA LYS A 176 4.95 -1.29 4.97
C LYS A 176 4.06 -0.04 4.93
N ILE A 177 2.76 -0.25 5.09
CA ILE A 177 1.74 0.78 5.16
C ILE A 177 1.02 0.66 6.50
N VAL A 178 0.89 1.76 7.23
CA VAL A 178 0.07 1.87 8.44
C VAL A 178 -1.01 2.91 8.20
N ALA A 179 -2.25 2.52 8.37
CA ALA A 179 -3.41 3.39 8.22
C ALA A 179 -4.30 3.29 9.46
N LYS A 180 -4.37 4.36 10.26
CA LYS A 180 -5.19 4.44 11.47
C LYS A 180 -5.98 5.75 11.49
N GLY A 181 -7.32 5.68 11.46
CA GLY A 181 -8.15 6.87 11.29
C GLY A 181 -7.75 7.69 10.07
N GLY A 182 -7.36 8.95 10.25
CA GLY A 182 -6.81 9.81 9.18
C GLY A 182 -5.29 9.74 9.05
N HIS A 183 -4.59 9.01 9.91
CA HIS A 183 -3.13 8.95 9.94
C HIS A 183 -2.61 7.83 9.04
N LEU A 184 -1.79 8.19 8.07
CA LEU A 184 -1.25 7.33 7.02
C LEU A 184 0.29 7.41 7.06
N GLN A 185 0.95 6.28 7.25
CA GLN A 185 2.40 6.19 7.27
C GLN A 185 2.86 5.13 6.29
N GLN A 186 3.94 5.40 5.58
CA GLN A 186 4.54 4.44 4.64
C GLN A 186 6.03 4.29 4.93
N PHE A 187 6.53 3.07 4.70
CA PHE A 187 7.93 2.73 4.95
C PHE A 187 8.45 1.84 3.84
N ILE A 188 9.69 2.07 3.40
CA ILE A 188 10.42 1.18 2.48
C ILE A 188 11.71 0.74 3.17
N ASN A 189 11.94 -0.56 3.24
CA ASN A 189 13.12 -1.18 3.89
C ASN A 189 13.38 -0.67 5.32
N GLY A 190 12.29 -0.38 6.06
CA GLY A 190 12.33 0.12 7.43
C GLY A 190 12.48 1.63 7.58
N LEU A 191 12.77 2.37 6.51
CA LEU A 191 12.80 3.84 6.54
C LEU A 191 11.42 4.41 6.24
N GLN A 192 10.95 5.33 7.08
CA GLN A 192 9.70 6.04 6.84
C GLN A 192 9.83 6.93 5.62
N THR A 193 8.87 6.81 4.69
CA THR A 193 8.87 7.57 3.44
C THR A 193 7.96 8.78 3.50
N VAL A 194 6.79 8.63 4.15
CA VAL A 194 5.84 9.73 4.41
C VAL A 194 5.13 9.52 5.74
N ASP A 195 4.67 10.63 6.33
CA ASP A 195 3.78 10.69 7.50
C ASP A 195 2.68 11.71 7.20
N VAL A 196 1.45 11.23 6.97
CA VAL A 196 0.35 12.08 6.51
C VAL A 196 -0.84 11.97 7.45
N THR A 197 -1.37 13.11 7.90
CA THR A 197 -2.67 13.17 8.57
C THR A 197 -3.68 13.83 7.63
N ASP A 198 -4.61 13.03 7.09
CA ASP A 198 -5.71 13.52 6.26
C ASP A 198 -6.92 13.83 7.13
N GLU A 199 -7.12 15.12 7.41
CA GLU A 199 -8.22 15.66 8.20
C GLU A 199 -9.42 16.06 7.32
N SER A 200 -9.28 15.95 6.00
CA SER A 200 -10.35 16.33 5.07
C SER A 200 -11.53 15.35 5.12
N SER A 201 -12.72 15.86 4.85
CA SER A 201 -13.96 15.07 4.78
C SER A 201 -13.95 14.04 3.63
N VAL A 202 -13.11 14.25 2.61
CA VAL A 202 -12.95 13.36 1.45
C VAL A 202 -11.89 12.27 1.68
N GLY A 203 -11.12 12.35 2.76
CA GLY A 203 -10.10 11.37 3.12
C GLY A 203 -10.70 9.99 3.41
N ALA A 204 -10.37 8.99 2.58
CA ALA A 204 -10.94 7.65 2.70
C ALA A 204 -10.53 6.97 4.01
N LYS A 205 -11.51 6.34 4.70
CA LYS A 205 -11.29 5.65 5.99
C LYS A 205 -11.29 4.12 5.87
N LYS A 206 -11.79 3.58 4.76
CA LYS A 206 -11.81 2.13 4.43
C LYS A 206 -11.86 1.95 2.92
N GLY A 207 -11.61 0.75 2.44
CA GLY A 207 -11.72 0.38 1.04
C GLY A 207 -10.82 -0.79 0.67
N VAL A 208 -10.82 -1.16 -0.60
CA VAL A 208 -10.07 -2.29 -1.11
C VAL A 208 -8.54 -2.05 -1.07
N ILE A 209 -7.80 -3.16 -1.01
CA ILE A 209 -6.37 -3.23 -1.31
C ILE A 209 -6.23 -3.69 -2.75
N ALA A 210 -5.35 -3.07 -3.53
CA ALA A 210 -5.06 -3.50 -4.90
C ALA A 210 -3.61 -3.22 -5.29
N LEU A 211 -3.13 -3.94 -6.30
CA LEU A 211 -1.78 -3.81 -6.85
C LEU A 211 -1.87 -3.19 -8.24
N GLN A 212 -1.14 -2.12 -8.49
CA GLN A 212 -1.17 -1.42 -9.76
C GLN A 212 -0.27 -2.10 -10.80
N LEU A 213 -0.74 -2.14 -12.05
CA LEU A 213 0.09 -2.26 -13.23
C LEU A 213 -0.12 -0.99 -14.07
N HIS A 214 0.92 -0.16 -14.15
CA HIS A 214 0.85 1.14 -14.80
C HIS A 214 0.81 1.01 -16.32
N ALA A 215 0.00 1.83 -16.98
CA ALA A 215 -0.01 1.97 -18.43
C ALA A 215 1.28 2.64 -18.91
N GLY A 216 1.74 2.27 -20.10
CA GLY A 216 2.93 2.88 -20.70
C GLY A 216 3.95 1.86 -21.20
N ALA A 217 5.23 2.13 -20.95
CA ALA A 217 6.30 1.25 -21.37
C ALA A 217 6.19 -0.15 -20.75
N PRO A 218 6.67 -1.20 -21.46
CA PRO A 218 6.68 -2.55 -20.92
C PRO A 218 7.46 -2.66 -19.61
N MET A 219 6.86 -3.36 -18.63
CA MET A 219 7.41 -3.50 -17.29
C MET A 219 6.99 -4.81 -16.64
N THR A 220 7.67 -5.16 -15.56
CA THR A 220 7.26 -6.27 -14.68
C THR A 220 7.30 -5.83 -13.23
N VAL A 221 6.22 -6.07 -12.50
CA VAL A 221 6.17 -5.90 -11.05
C VAL A 221 5.83 -7.23 -10.39
N GLN A 222 6.49 -7.51 -9.28
CA GLN A 222 6.27 -8.72 -8.49
C GLN A 222 6.00 -8.37 -7.03
N PHE A 223 5.08 -9.13 -6.41
CA PHE A 223 4.71 -8.96 -5.00
C PHE A 223 4.63 -10.31 -4.30
N LYS A 224 5.04 -10.37 -3.03
CA LYS A 224 4.93 -11.55 -2.18
C LYS A 224 4.98 -11.23 -0.69
N ASP A 225 4.85 -12.24 0.14
CA ASP A 225 4.99 -12.16 1.61
C ASP A 225 4.05 -11.11 2.22
N PHE A 226 2.78 -11.11 1.79
CA PHE A 226 1.77 -10.20 2.33
C PHE A 226 1.37 -10.59 3.74
N VAL A 227 1.41 -9.62 4.65
CA VAL A 227 0.87 -9.73 6.01
C VAL A 227 -0.01 -8.52 6.28
N LEU A 228 -1.30 -8.75 6.47
CA LEU A 228 -2.27 -7.75 6.91
C LEU A 228 -2.58 -7.97 8.38
N LYS A 229 -2.44 -6.92 9.20
CA LYS A 229 -2.88 -6.86 10.59
C LYS A 229 -4.02 -5.88 10.70
N THR A 230 -5.14 -6.31 11.28
CA THR A 230 -6.29 -5.46 11.60
C THR A 230 -6.54 -5.47 13.10
N ASP A 231 -7.00 -4.35 13.63
CA ASP A 231 -7.40 -4.22 15.04
C ASP A 231 -8.72 -4.98 15.29
#